data_bb96ac304f4b3aa7ead7d9219504dbf8
#
_entry.id   bb96ac304f4b3aa7ead7d9219504dbf8
#
_cell.length_a   1.000
_cell.length_b   1.000
_cell.length_c   1.000
_cell.angle_alpha   90.00
_cell.angle_beta   90.00
_cell.angle_gamma   90.00
#
_symmetry.space_group_name_H-M   'P 1'
#
loop_
_entity.id
_entity.type
_entity.pdbx_description
1 polymer ?
#
loop_
_entity_poly.entity_id
_entity_poly.type
_entity_poly.pdbx_seq_one_letter_code
_entity_poly.pdbx_strand_id
1 'polypeptide(L)'
;MTSRRHFLKVTAAASGAAAAGLALPGGLAGGAPGTSSHPGKGEAPSSTPSRRMRLLILGGTGFIGPHQVRYALDRGHEVTVFNRGQSAPGMFDGVEELTGDRAAGQLDALRGRRWDAVIDNSASRADAPYWVRDSAGLLRDAADVYLFISTRSVFSDLSQVPGTVDAPVLTRETTANWSEGDPYPYGLAKALAEEEARAAFGDRTTIVRPGLIVGPGDETDRFTYWPVRIERGGEILAPGHPEEDRIQVIDVRDLCEWCIRLCEERVTGTYMAVGPERGRSMAEFLYGIAAVTTAPLSWTWVPREFLADHGFRPYREMPVWRPPTPGFEGFARFDLSREVAAGLTFRSLADTVEATLEYHHSRDAERRATLRAGATAEQEREVLRAWHVRGRG
;
A
#
# COMPACT_ATOMS: atom_id res chain seq x y z
N MET A 1 -25.87 9.52 13.58
CA MET A 1 -24.52 10.12 13.53
C MET A 1 -23.66 9.42 14.56
N THR A 2 -23.12 8.26 14.21
CA THR A 2 -22.23 7.49 15.07
C THR A 2 -20.81 7.99 14.79
N SER A 3 -20.24 8.64 15.78
CA SER A 3 -18.97 9.36 15.71
C SER A 3 -17.82 8.42 15.38
N ARG A 4 -16.89 8.86 14.51
CA ARG A 4 -15.57 8.26 14.22
C ARG A 4 -14.75 7.88 15.48
N ARG A 5 -15.14 8.34 16.65
CA ARG A 5 -14.57 7.98 17.95
C ARG A 5 -14.78 6.52 18.37
N HIS A 6 -15.72 5.79 17.77
CA HIS A 6 -15.99 4.40 18.15
C HIS A 6 -14.97 3.41 17.58
N PHE A 7 -14.40 3.72 16.39
CA PHE A 7 -13.40 2.88 15.73
C PHE A 7 -12.08 2.75 16.53
N LEU A 8 -11.73 3.77 17.32
CA LEU A 8 -10.48 3.80 18.08
C LEU A 8 -10.53 2.99 19.40
N LYS A 9 -11.69 2.52 19.84
CA LYS A 9 -11.84 1.81 21.13
C LYS A 9 -11.88 0.29 21.02
N VAL A 10 -12.05 -0.28 19.81
CA VAL A 10 -12.23 -1.74 19.65
C VAL A 10 -10.90 -2.48 19.49
N THR A 11 -9.82 -1.81 19.13
CA THR A 11 -8.52 -2.44 18.87
C THR A 11 -7.64 -2.68 20.12
N ALA A 12 -8.10 -2.34 21.34
CA ALA A 12 -7.30 -2.45 22.57
C ALA A 12 -7.66 -3.64 23.49
N ALA A 13 -8.54 -4.55 23.08
CA ALA A 13 -9.12 -5.56 23.99
C ALA A 13 -8.86 -7.04 23.60
N ALA A 14 -7.84 -7.35 22.84
CA ALA A 14 -7.50 -8.75 22.51
C ALA A 14 -6.05 -9.10 22.83
N SER A 15 -5.65 -9.01 24.09
CA SER A 15 -4.40 -9.61 24.58
C SER A 15 -4.56 -9.99 26.05
N GLY A 16 -4.88 -11.25 26.31
CA GLY A 16 -4.78 -11.80 27.65
C GLY A 16 -5.76 -12.91 27.95
N ALA A 17 -5.40 -14.15 27.70
CA ALA A 17 -5.91 -15.28 28.48
C ALA A 17 -4.89 -16.42 28.51
N ALA A 18 -4.53 -16.74 29.69
CA ALA A 18 -3.48 -17.54 30.25
C ALA A 18 -3.54 -19.04 29.93
N ALA A 19 -2.37 -19.65 30.04
CA ALA A 19 -2.11 -21.08 30.12
C ALA A 19 -2.73 -21.71 31.37
N ALA A 20 -3.32 -22.87 31.22
CA ALA A 20 -3.48 -23.84 32.30
C ALA A 20 -3.07 -25.24 31.79
N GLY A 21 -2.01 -25.76 32.37
CA GLY A 21 -1.47 -27.07 32.06
C GLY A 21 -2.28 -28.21 32.67
N LEU A 22 -2.24 -29.34 31.99
CA LEU A 22 -2.53 -30.66 32.58
C LEU A 22 -1.49 -31.65 32.06
N ALA A 23 -0.72 -32.18 33.02
CA ALA A 23 0.26 -33.25 32.80
C ALA A 23 -0.41 -34.62 32.91
N LEU A 24 -0.05 -35.55 32.06
CA LEU A 24 -0.17 -36.99 32.31
C LEU A 24 1.09 -37.71 31.80
N PRO A 25 1.54 -38.76 32.46
CA PRO A 25 2.81 -39.42 32.22
C PRO A 25 2.70 -40.72 31.40
N GLY A 26 3.80 -41.07 30.76
CA GLY A 26 3.93 -42.42 30.20
C GLY A 26 4.87 -42.50 29.02
N GLY A 27 6.11 -42.93 29.28
CA GLY A 27 7.16 -43.08 28.29
C GLY A 27 7.03 -44.33 27.39
N LEU A 28 7.75 -44.29 26.29
CA LEU A 28 8.49 -45.42 25.73
C LEU A 28 9.54 -44.90 24.72
N ALA A 29 10.73 -45.46 24.81
CA ALA A 29 11.92 -45.12 24.06
C ALA A 29 11.86 -45.67 22.60
N GLY A 30 12.54 -45.03 21.68
CA GLY A 30 12.93 -45.67 20.44
C GLY A 30 13.19 -44.73 19.26
N GLY A 31 14.46 -44.54 18.88
CA GLY A 31 14.83 -44.26 17.49
C GLY A 31 14.92 -42.80 17.05
N ALA A 32 16.13 -42.27 17.01
CA ALA A 32 16.43 -41.05 16.28
C ALA A 32 16.46 -41.30 14.76
N PRO A 33 15.90 -40.40 13.96
CA PRO A 33 16.46 -40.10 12.66
C PRO A 33 16.73 -38.61 12.47
N GLY A 34 17.83 -38.35 11.83
CA GLY A 34 18.27 -37.24 11.02
C GLY A 34 17.70 -35.84 11.29
N THR A 35 18.56 -34.97 11.78
CA THR A 35 18.34 -33.50 11.79
C THR A 35 18.27 -32.97 10.37
N SER A 36 17.07 -32.77 9.85
CA SER A 36 16.87 -31.84 8.74
C SER A 36 16.82 -30.43 9.31
N SER A 37 17.89 -29.67 9.08
CA SER A 37 17.94 -28.25 9.36
C SER A 37 16.90 -27.53 8.48
N HIS A 38 15.78 -27.11 9.05
CA HIS A 38 14.91 -26.12 8.46
C HIS A 38 15.66 -24.78 8.44
N PRO A 39 15.62 -24.02 7.34
CA PRO A 39 16.14 -22.67 7.33
C PRO A 39 15.40 -21.87 8.40
N GLY A 40 16.20 -21.19 9.24
CA GLY A 40 15.71 -20.44 10.39
C GLY A 40 14.59 -19.47 10.01
N LYS A 41 13.56 -19.40 10.87
CA LYS A 41 12.63 -18.29 10.93
C LYS A 41 13.47 -17.03 11.04
N GLY A 42 13.40 -16.15 10.04
CA GLY A 42 13.98 -14.82 10.13
C GLY A 42 13.47 -14.17 11.42
N GLU A 43 14.38 -13.72 12.25
CA GLU A 43 14.06 -13.00 13.48
C GLU A 43 13.19 -11.81 13.10
N ALA A 44 12.00 -11.70 13.70
CA ALA A 44 11.16 -10.53 13.55
C ALA A 44 11.99 -9.28 13.94
N PRO A 45 11.96 -8.20 13.18
CA PRO A 45 12.76 -7.02 13.46
C PRO A 45 12.50 -6.55 14.88
N SER A 46 13.58 -6.21 15.61
CA SER A 46 13.56 -5.79 17.02
C SER A 46 12.38 -4.86 17.32
N SER A 47 11.57 -5.21 18.29
CA SER A 47 10.34 -4.49 18.65
C SER A 47 10.58 -3.09 19.27
N THR A 48 11.83 -2.75 19.60
CA THR A 48 12.16 -1.48 20.25
C THR A 48 13.15 -0.68 19.42
N PRO A 49 12.86 0.60 19.09
CA PRO A 49 13.82 1.45 18.39
C PRO A 49 15.06 1.71 19.25
N SER A 50 16.19 1.85 18.62
CA SER A 50 17.46 2.15 19.30
C SER A 50 17.47 3.55 19.94
N ARG A 51 16.60 4.45 19.47
CA ARG A 51 16.51 5.85 19.92
C ARG A 51 15.11 6.43 19.65
N ARG A 52 14.57 7.20 20.60
CA ARG A 52 13.40 8.05 20.37
C ARG A 52 13.76 9.14 19.37
N MET A 53 12.93 9.34 18.36
CA MET A 53 13.09 10.33 17.30
C MET A 53 11.96 11.36 17.34
N ARG A 54 12.24 12.55 16.80
CA ARG A 54 11.25 13.57 16.46
C ARG A 54 10.95 13.46 14.98
N LEU A 55 9.73 13.06 14.64
CA LEU A 55 9.27 12.80 13.28
C LEU A 55 8.29 13.89 12.84
N LEU A 56 8.49 14.44 11.65
CA LEU A 56 7.51 15.29 10.98
C LEU A 56 6.83 14.49 9.86
N ILE A 57 5.50 14.42 9.87
CA ILE A 57 4.72 13.77 8.83
C ILE A 57 3.91 14.85 8.08
N LEU A 58 4.30 15.11 6.83
CA LEU A 58 3.57 16.00 5.93
C LEU A 58 2.41 15.21 5.29
N GLY A 59 1.16 15.58 5.58
CA GLY A 59 -0.02 14.86 5.12
C GLY A 59 -0.45 13.68 6.02
N GLY A 60 -0.39 13.85 7.32
CA GLY A 60 -0.65 12.82 8.33
C GLY A 60 -2.11 12.34 8.47
N THR A 61 -3.09 12.97 7.83
CA THR A 61 -4.53 12.65 8.00
C THR A 61 -5.19 11.95 6.82
N GLY A 62 -4.43 11.62 5.77
CA GLY A 62 -4.89 10.84 4.62
C GLY A 62 -4.85 9.32 4.89
N PHE A 63 -4.91 8.51 3.81
CA PHE A 63 -4.95 7.05 3.92
C PHE A 63 -3.72 6.46 4.67
N ILE A 64 -2.52 6.87 4.25
CA ILE A 64 -1.24 6.34 4.76
C ILE A 64 -0.91 6.93 6.14
N GLY A 65 -1.12 8.24 6.30
CA GLY A 65 -0.67 9.00 7.47
C GLY A 65 -1.09 8.43 8.83
N PRO A 66 -2.36 8.04 9.04
CA PRO A 66 -2.79 7.48 10.32
C PRO A 66 -2.05 6.20 10.74
N HIS A 67 -1.64 5.37 9.78
CA HIS A 67 -0.84 4.18 10.05
C HIS A 67 0.59 4.53 10.44
N GLN A 68 1.21 5.49 9.76
CA GLN A 68 2.53 5.99 10.12
C GLN A 68 2.55 6.62 11.51
N VAL A 69 1.59 7.49 11.80
CA VAL A 69 1.49 8.16 13.12
C VAL A 69 1.35 7.13 14.24
N ARG A 70 0.41 6.19 14.11
CA ARG A 70 0.19 5.16 15.15
C ARG A 70 1.44 4.32 15.37
N TYR A 71 2.01 3.78 14.31
CA TYR A 71 3.21 2.94 14.44
C TYR A 71 4.39 3.71 15.03
N ALA A 72 4.59 4.97 14.66
CA ALA A 72 5.63 5.81 15.24
C ALA A 72 5.41 6.07 16.74
N LEU A 73 4.17 6.33 17.16
CA LEU A 73 3.82 6.49 18.57
C LEU A 73 3.99 5.20 19.38
N ASP A 74 3.55 4.06 18.83
CA ASP A 74 3.70 2.73 19.46
C ASP A 74 5.18 2.38 19.65
N ARG A 75 6.07 2.89 18.81
CA ARG A 75 7.52 2.77 18.95
C ARG A 75 8.15 3.82 19.87
N GLY A 76 7.34 4.71 20.45
CA GLY A 76 7.80 5.73 21.41
C GLY A 76 8.41 6.99 20.77
N HIS A 77 8.21 7.24 19.50
CA HIS A 77 8.65 8.46 18.84
C HIS A 77 7.76 9.66 19.21
N GLU A 78 8.33 10.86 19.06
CA GLU A 78 7.59 12.11 19.10
C GLU A 78 7.16 12.45 17.67
N VAL A 79 5.86 12.64 17.46
CA VAL A 79 5.30 12.88 16.13
C VAL A 79 4.68 14.27 16.06
N THR A 80 5.05 15.00 15.02
CA THR A 80 4.39 16.23 14.58
C THR A 80 3.74 15.96 13.23
N VAL A 81 2.48 16.31 13.04
CA VAL A 81 1.82 16.27 11.73
C VAL A 81 1.64 17.67 11.18
N PHE A 82 1.84 17.82 9.86
CA PHE A 82 1.55 19.06 9.14
C PHE A 82 0.53 18.82 8.06
N ASN A 83 -0.61 19.50 8.14
CA ASN A 83 -1.72 19.34 7.23
C ASN A 83 -2.56 20.64 7.13
N ARG A 84 -3.61 20.63 6.29
CA ARG A 84 -4.50 21.78 6.12
C ARG A 84 -5.53 21.97 7.25
N GLY A 85 -5.59 21.07 8.23
CA GLY A 85 -6.58 21.11 9.32
C GLY A 85 -8.03 20.85 8.89
N GLN A 86 -8.28 20.41 7.65
CA GLN A 86 -9.64 20.31 7.08
C GLN A 86 -10.25 18.91 7.15
N SER A 87 -9.45 17.86 6.97
CA SER A 87 -9.97 16.50 6.78
C SER A 87 -10.33 15.80 8.09
N ALA A 88 -9.52 15.95 9.12
CA ALA A 88 -9.72 15.31 10.41
C ALA A 88 -8.90 16.01 11.51
N PRO A 89 -9.28 17.22 11.93
CA PRO A 89 -8.59 17.93 13.00
C PRO A 89 -8.74 17.16 14.30
N GLY A 90 -7.67 17.08 15.11
CA GLY A 90 -7.66 16.36 16.37
C GLY A 90 -7.82 14.84 16.24
N MET A 91 -7.36 14.26 15.12
CA MET A 91 -7.45 12.81 14.89
C MET A 91 -6.59 12.02 15.87
N PHE A 92 -5.52 12.62 16.39
CA PHE A 92 -4.53 11.93 17.22
C PHE A 92 -4.39 12.62 18.58
N ASP A 93 -4.66 11.89 19.65
CA ASP A 93 -4.43 12.36 21.00
C ASP A 93 -2.91 12.50 21.25
N GLY A 94 -2.49 13.66 21.78
CA GLY A 94 -1.10 13.90 22.18
C GLY A 94 -0.10 14.10 21.03
N VAL A 95 -0.56 14.24 19.78
CA VAL A 95 0.27 14.58 18.62
C VAL A 95 0.19 16.09 18.35
N GLU A 96 1.33 16.73 18.15
CA GLU A 96 1.36 18.13 17.72
C GLU A 96 0.85 18.25 16.29
N GLU A 97 -0.20 19.07 16.10
CA GLU A 97 -0.75 19.36 14.77
C GLU A 97 -0.37 20.78 14.33
N LEU A 98 0.44 20.89 13.29
CA LEU A 98 0.77 22.14 12.61
C LEU A 98 -0.14 22.30 11.39
N THR A 99 -0.64 23.51 11.19
CA THR A 99 -1.58 23.79 10.09
C THR A 99 -0.96 24.71 9.05
N GLY A 100 -1.16 24.37 7.77
CA GLY A 100 -0.80 25.20 6.61
C GLY A 100 -1.16 24.52 5.31
N ASP A 101 -1.41 25.32 4.28
CA ASP A 101 -1.68 24.83 2.93
C ASP A 101 -0.42 25.00 2.05
N ARG A 102 0.15 23.86 1.64
CA ARG A 102 1.34 23.83 0.76
C ARG A 102 1.06 24.45 -0.61
N ALA A 103 -0.17 24.31 -1.12
CA ALA A 103 -0.54 24.93 -2.39
C ALA A 103 -0.55 26.46 -2.32
N ALA A 104 -0.79 27.02 -1.13
CA ALA A 104 -0.74 28.44 -0.86
C ALA A 104 0.62 28.93 -0.31
N GLY A 105 1.63 28.06 -0.23
CA GLY A 105 2.94 28.38 0.32
C GLY A 105 2.95 28.63 1.83
N GLN A 106 1.93 28.21 2.56
CA GLN A 106 1.78 28.43 4.00
C GLN A 106 2.62 27.42 4.80
N LEU A 107 3.92 27.69 4.90
CA LEU A 107 4.89 26.81 5.57
C LEU A 107 5.47 27.42 6.88
N ASP A 108 4.98 28.57 7.32
CA ASP A 108 5.57 29.30 8.45
C ASP A 108 5.55 28.51 9.76
N ALA A 109 4.55 27.66 9.98
CA ALA A 109 4.47 26.80 11.16
C ALA A 109 5.65 25.80 11.27
N LEU A 110 6.37 25.53 10.18
CA LEU A 110 7.55 24.66 10.14
C LEU A 110 8.85 25.39 10.47
N ARG A 111 8.88 26.74 10.44
CA ARG A 111 10.11 27.52 10.63
C ARG A 111 10.62 27.46 12.06
N GLY A 112 11.96 27.48 12.20
CA GLY A 112 12.64 27.50 13.50
C GLY A 112 12.56 26.20 14.30
N ARG A 113 12.09 25.12 13.70
CA ARG A 113 11.96 23.79 14.31
C ARG A 113 13.00 22.82 13.75
N ARG A 114 13.18 21.71 14.43
CA ARG A 114 14.07 20.61 13.98
C ARG A 114 13.40 19.26 14.20
N TRP A 115 13.66 18.35 13.28
CA TRP A 115 13.23 16.96 13.36
C TRP A 115 14.39 16.01 13.01
N ASP A 116 14.33 14.76 13.48
CA ASP A 116 15.29 13.74 13.08
C ASP A 116 14.97 13.21 11.67
N ALA A 117 13.68 13.10 11.31
CA ALA A 117 13.27 12.75 9.96
C ALA A 117 11.96 13.43 9.56
N VAL A 118 11.80 13.63 8.25
CA VAL A 118 10.57 14.08 7.61
C VAL A 118 10.03 12.97 6.73
N ILE A 119 8.75 12.65 6.85
CA ILE A 119 8.04 11.76 5.94
C ILE A 119 7.03 12.57 5.16
N ASP A 120 7.21 12.66 3.86
CA ASP A 120 6.34 13.41 2.96
C ASP A 120 5.41 12.50 2.17
N ASN A 121 4.14 12.46 2.60
CA ASN A 121 3.05 11.74 1.93
C ASN A 121 2.41 12.56 0.80
N SER A 122 3.01 13.67 0.44
CA SER A 122 2.38 14.65 -0.42
C SER A 122 2.08 14.14 -1.79
N ALA A 123 0.88 14.37 -2.09
CA ALA A 123 0.35 14.77 -3.37
C ALA A 123 0.31 13.74 -4.48
N SER A 124 -0.90 13.39 -4.74
CA SER A 124 -1.39 12.86 -6.01
C SER A 124 -1.79 13.98 -7.00
N ARG A 125 -1.24 15.19 -6.88
CA ARG A 125 -1.65 16.36 -7.66
C ARG A 125 -0.55 16.83 -8.61
N ALA A 126 -0.96 17.52 -9.66
CA ALA A 126 -0.05 18.12 -10.64
C ALA A 126 0.99 19.08 -10.01
N ASP A 127 0.62 19.70 -8.88
CA ASP A 127 1.48 20.65 -8.17
C ASP A 127 2.52 19.99 -7.25
N ALA A 128 2.57 18.66 -7.17
CA ALA A 128 3.46 17.93 -6.26
C ALA A 128 4.94 18.39 -6.31
N PRO A 129 5.54 18.62 -7.49
CA PRO A 129 6.93 19.08 -7.56
C PRO A 129 7.16 20.39 -6.79
N TYR A 130 6.28 21.34 -6.96
CA TYR A 130 6.39 22.66 -6.28
C TYR A 130 6.24 22.54 -4.78
N TRP A 131 5.29 21.72 -4.32
CA TRP A 131 5.09 21.48 -2.89
C TRP A 131 6.30 20.82 -2.23
N VAL A 132 6.89 19.83 -2.90
CA VAL A 132 8.11 19.18 -2.41
C VAL A 132 9.29 20.13 -2.43
N ARG A 133 9.51 20.86 -3.54
CA ARG A 133 10.56 21.87 -3.64
C ARG A 133 10.54 22.84 -2.45
N ASP A 134 9.38 23.44 -2.21
CA ASP A 134 9.23 24.48 -1.21
C ASP A 134 9.38 23.94 0.22
N SER A 135 8.75 22.80 0.54
CA SER A 135 8.86 22.21 1.87
C SER A 135 10.20 21.51 2.13
N ALA A 136 10.74 20.75 1.17
CA ALA A 136 12.05 20.14 1.32
C ALA A 136 13.15 21.20 1.38
N GLY A 137 13.06 22.25 0.56
CA GLY A 137 13.97 23.40 0.61
C GLY A 137 13.97 24.10 1.96
N LEU A 138 12.79 24.31 2.58
CA LEU A 138 12.68 24.88 3.92
C LEU A 138 13.28 23.97 5.00
N LEU A 139 13.11 22.65 4.86
CA LEU A 139 13.45 21.65 5.88
C LEU A 139 14.87 21.09 5.77
N ARG A 140 15.62 21.40 4.70
CA ARG A 140 16.93 20.79 4.39
C ARG A 140 17.96 20.89 5.53
N ASP A 141 17.93 22.00 6.28
CA ASP A 141 18.82 22.25 7.43
C ASP A 141 18.12 21.97 8.77
N ALA A 142 16.84 21.61 8.72
CA ALA A 142 15.97 21.36 9.87
C ALA A 142 15.68 19.87 10.12
N ALA A 143 16.14 18.99 9.24
CA ALA A 143 15.97 17.56 9.38
C ALA A 143 17.20 16.77 8.92
N ASP A 144 17.43 15.60 9.53
CA ASP A 144 18.56 14.75 9.18
C ASP A 144 18.27 13.89 7.94
N VAL A 145 17.02 13.39 7.78
CA VAL A 145 16.57 12.53 6.67
C VAL A 145 15.23 13.03 6.12
N TYR A 146 15.05 12.90 4.80
CA TYR A 146 13.80 13.19 4.12
C TYR A 146 13.34 11.95 3.35
N LEU A 147 12.21 11.37 3.76
CA LEU A 147 11.57 10.24 3.10
C LEU A 147 10.36 10.75 2.30
N PHE A 148 10.40 10.54 0.99
CA PHE A 148 9.32 10.92 0.08
C PHE A 148 8.54 9.68 -0.39
N ILE A 149 7.22 9.68 -0.19
CA ILE A 149 6.33 8.66 -0.75
C ILE A 149 6.00 9.03 -2.20
N SER A 150 6.67 8.34 -3.11
CA SER A 150 6.48 8.44 -4.55
C SER A 150 5.41 7.45 -5.05
N THR A 151 5.63 6.81 -6.17
CA THR A 151 4.71 5.83 -6.79
C THR A 151 5.42 4.97 -7.83
N ARG A 152 4.97 3.75 -8.05
CA ARG A 152 5.35 2.92 -9.21
C ARG A 152 5.01 3.58 -10.56
N SER A 153 4.06 4.52 -10.59
CA SER A 153 3.66 5.20 -11.83
C SER A 153 4.71 6.17 -12.39
N VAL A 154 5.86 6.34 -11.73
CA VAL A 154 6.96 7.15 -12.25
C VAL A 154 7.71 6.48 -13.40
N PHE A 155 7.61 5.16 -13.57
CA PHE A 155 8.32 4.46 -14.62
C PHE A 155 7.74 4.74 -16.01
N SER A 156 8.63 5.04 -16.96
CA SER A 156 8.29 5.18 -18.37
C SER A 156 8.40 3.85 -19.12
N ASP A 157 9.22 2.92 -18.65
CA ASP A 157 9.45 1.60 -19.21
C ASP A 157 9.65 0.56 -18.09
N LEU A 158 8.95 -0.55 -18.20
CA LEU A 158 9.05 -1.74 -17.35
C LEU A 158 9.05 -3.01 -18.19
N SER A 159 9.64 -2.96 -19.39
CA SER A 159 9.78 -4.10 -20.31
C SER A 159 10.68 -5.20 -19.76
N GLN A 160 11.65 -4.83 -18.92
CA GLN A 160 12.54 -5.80 -18.28
C GLN A 160 11.78 -6.62 -17.22
N VAL A 161 12.05 -7.95 -17.21
CA VAL A 161 11.53 -8.89 -16.22
C VAL A 161 12.70 -9.67 -15.61
N PRO A 162 12.88 -9.64 -14.26
CA PRO A 162 12.12 -8.83 -13.30
C PRO A 162 12.32 -7.33 -13.50
N GLY A 163 11.29 -6.55 -13.16
CA GLY A 163 11.42 -5.10 -13.08
C GLY A 163 12.33 -4.70 -11.92
N THR A 164 13.02 -3.59 -12.04
CA THR A 164 13.90 -3.07 -10.99
C THR A 164 13.56 -1.62 -10.64
N VAL A 165 14.02 -1.18 -9.48
CA VAL A 165 13.85 0.21 -9.04
C VAL A 165 14.63 1.20 -9.93
N ASP A 166 15.63 0.71 -10.65
CA ASP A 166 16.51 1.52 -11.52
C ASP A 166 15.98 1.62 -12.97
N ALA A 167 14.79 1.07 -13.26
CA ALA A 167 14.12 1.21 -14.55
C ALA A 167 13.87 2.68 -14.91
N PRO A 168 13.83 3.02 -16.22
CA PRO A 168 13.64 4.39 -16.68
C PRO A 168 12.38 5.05 -16.10
N VAL A 169 12.51 6.31 -15.68
CA VAL A 169 11.41 7.11 -15.17
C VAL A 169 10.94 8.15 -16.18
N LEU A 170 9.73 8.63 -16.02
CA LEU A 170 9.15 9.71 -16.80
C LEU A 170 9.94 11.00 -16.61
N THR A 171 10.20 11.67 -17.72
CA THR A 171 10.74 13.04 -17.79
C THR A 171 9.79 13.91 -18.61
N ARG A 172 10.05 15.21 -18.66
CA ARG A 172 9.26 16.13 -19.50
C ARG A 172 9.33 15.72 -20.98
N GLU A 173 10.48 15.22 -21.43
CA GLU A 173 10.75 14.82 -22.81
C GLU A 173 10.11 13.47 -23.15
N THR A 174 10.06 12.53 -22.20
CA THR A 174 9.57 11.16 -22.44
C THR A 174 8.09 10.97 -22.16
N THR A 175 7.42 11.97 -21.56
CA THR A 175 5.99 11.84 -21.20
C THR A 175 5.11 12.09 -22.41
N ALA A 176 4.49 11.02 -22.92
CA ALA A 176 3.58 11.09 -24.05
C ALA A 176 2.34 11.95 -23.74
N ASN A 177 1.87 12.72 -24.74
CA ASN A 177 0.67 13.56 -24.67
C ASN A 177 0.70 14.63 -23.56
N TRP A 178 1.88 15.07 -23.14
CA TRP A 178 2.08 16.22 -22.29
C TRP A 178 2.86 17.31 -23.03
N SER A 179 2.46 18.56 -22.88
CA SER A 179 3.13 19.73 -23.44
C SER A 179 3.46 20.73 -22.35
N GLU A 180 4.49 21.55 -22.60
CA GLU A 180 4.84 22.62 -21.66
C GLU A 180 3.67 23.58 -21.46
N GLY A 181 3.33 23.84 -20.20
CA GLY A 181 2.17 24.64 -19.78
C GLY A 181 0.95 23.81 -19.37
N ASP A 182 0.89 22.52 -19.73
CA ASP A 182 -0.16 21.63 -19.24
C ASP A 182 0.09 21.19 -17.79
N PRO A 183 -0.96 20.86 -17.03
CA PRO A 183 -0.81 20.21 -15.74
C PRO A 183 -0.02 18.91 -15.86
N TYR A 184 0.94 18.68 -14.96
CA TYR A 184 1.72 17.44 -14.97
C TYR A 184 0.82 16.22 -14.77
N PRO A 185 0.89 15.18 -15.64
CA PRO A 185 0.30 13.88 -15.36
C PRO A 185 0.86 13.30 -14.06
N TYR A 186 0.06 12.50 -13.36
CA TYR A 186 0.40 12.00 -12.02
C TYR A 186 1.81 11.38 -11.91
N GLY A 187 2.18 10.49 -12.85
CA GLY A 187 3.50 9.84 -12.83
C GLY A 187 4.64 10.83 -13.00
N LEU A 188 4.51 11.75 -13.97
CA LEU A 188 5.51 12.80 -14.21
C LEU A 188 5.62 13.75 -13.00
N ALA A 189 4.49 14.19 -12.43
CA ALA A 189 4.49 15.04 -11.25
C ALA A 189 5.26 14.39 -10.07
N LYS A 190 5.08 13.08 -9.88
CA LYS A 190 5.81 12.34 -8.85
C LYS A 190 7.30 12.17 -9.17
N ALA A 191 7.66 11.90 -10.43
CA ALA A 191 9.07 11.82 -10.85
C ALA A 191 9.80 13.16 -10.62
N LEU A 192 9.19 14.27 -11.02
CA LEU A 192 9.75 15.61 -10.78
C LEU A 192 9.82 15.94 -9.27
N ALA A 193 8.86 15.50 -8.48
CA ALA A 193 8.90 15.67 -7.02
C ALA A 193 10.04 14.86 -6.37
N GLU A 194 10.40 13.69 -6.90
CA GLU A 194 11.60 12.96 -6.48
C GLU A 194 12.88 13.76 -6.74
N GLU A 195 12.96 14.42 -7.90
CA GLU A 195 14.10 15.31 -8.23
C GLU A 195 14.23 16.46 -7.23
N GLU A 196 13.12 17.13 -6.90
CA GLU A 196 13.10 18.21 -5.92
C GLU A 196 13.52 17.77 -4.51
N ALA A 197 13.07 16.59 -4.08
CA ALA A 197 13.50 16.01 -2.80
C ALA A 197 15.02 15.76 -2.77
N ARG A 198 15.56 15.15 -3.85
CA ARG A 198 17.00 14.92 -3.98
C ARG A 198 17.79 16.22 -4.09
N ALA A 199 17.30 17.22 -4.78
CA ALA A 199 17.94 18.53 -4.90
C ALA A 199 18.09 19.21 -3.54
N ALA A 200 17.11 19.05 -2.63
CA ALA A 200 17.14 19.63 -1.31
C ALA A 200 18.00 18.85 -0.30
N PHE A 201 17.90 17.51 -0.28
CA PHE A 201 18.52 16.67 0.76
C PHE A 201 19.72 15.83 0.29
N GLY A 202 19.97 15.71 -1.03
CA GLY A 202 21.10 14.92 -1.57
C GLY A 202 21.04 13.47 -1.10
N ASP A 203 22.16 12.97 -0.58
CA ASP A 203 22.33 11.60 -0.07
C ASP A 203 21.49 11.29 1.18
N ARG A 204 20.86 12.31 1.79
CA ARG A 204 19.94 12.17 2.93
C ARG A 204 18.48 11.92 2.51
N THR A 205 18.27 11.57 1.24
CA THR A 205 16.93 11.33 0.68
C THR A 205 16.62 9.86 0.59
N THR A 206 15.42 9.49 1.05
CA THR A 206 14.82 8.18 0.80
C THR A 206 13.59 8.36 -0.09
N ILE A 207 13.56 7.68 -1.22
CA ILE A 207 12.40 7.63 -2.11
C ILE A 207 11.75 6.25 -2.00
N VAL A 208 10.50 6.21 -1.64
CA VAL A 208 9.71 4.97 -1.62
C VAL A 208 8.68 5.03 -2.74
N ARG A 209 8.68 4.07 -3.65
CA ARG A 209 7.79 3.96 -4.81
C ARG A 209 6.74 2.85 -4.58
N PRO A 210 5.64 3.11 -3.88
CA PRO A 210 4.63 2.09 -3.68
C PRO A 210 3.88 1.75 -4.96
N GLY A 211 3.44 0.49 -5.03
CA GLY A 211 2.45 0.02 -5.98
C GLY A 211 1.03 0.40 -5.55
N LEU A 212 0.08 -0.52 -5.76
CA LEU A 212 -1.25 -0.36 -5.20
C LEU A 212 -1.18 -0.61 -3.70
N ILE A 213 -1.39 0.45 -2.92
CA ILE A 213 -1.49 0.37 -1.46
C ILE A 213 -2.90 -0.10 -1.12
N VAL A 214 -3.01 -1.13 -0.27
CA VAL A 214 -4.26 -1.81 0.07
C VAL A 214 -4.41 -1.95 1.60
N GLY A 215 -5.61 -2.27 2.06
CA GLY A 215 -5.85 -2.52 3.48
C GLY A 215 -6.79 -1.51 4.14
N PRO A 216 -6.87 -1.52 5.49
CA PRO A 216 -7.80 -0.68 6.23
C PRO A 216 -7.53 0.82 6.00
N GLY A 217 -8.59 1.57 5.71
CA GLY A 217 -8.52 3.01 5.40
C GLY A 217 -8.49 3.33 3.91
N ASP A 218 -8.37 2.34 3.00
CA ASP A 218 -8.49 2.57 1.56
C ASP A 218 -9.93 2.92 1.17
N GLU A 219 -10.13 4.17 0.82
CA GLU A 219 -11.42 4.69 0.33
C GLU A 219 -11.65 4.47 -1.17
N THR A 220 -10.66 3.93 -1.88
CA THR A 220 -10.79 3.68 -3.34
C THR A 220 -11.53 2.39 -3.66
N ASP A 221 -11.62 1.47 -2.70
CA ASP A 221 -12.22 0.13 -2.78
C ASP A 221 -11.60 -0.79 -3.84
N ARG A 222 -10.45 -0.44 -4.44
CA ARG A 222 -9.86 -1.25 -5.52
C ARG A 222 -9.48 -2.65 -5.08
N PHE A 223 -8.92 -2.79 -3.86
CA PHE A 223 -8.67 -4.10 -3.27
C PHE A 223 -9.93 -4.63 -2.58
N THR A 224 -10.64 -3.78 -1.83
CA THR A 224 -11.84 -4.11 -1.04
C THR A 224 -12.93 -4.79 -1.88
N TYR A 225 -13.00 -4.49 -3.19
CA TYR A 225 -13.91 -5.14 -4.11
C TYR A 225 -13.82 -6.67 -4.07
N TRP A 226 -12.60 -7.22 -4.12
CA TRP A 226 -12.43 -8.67 -4.20
C TRP A 226 -12.84 -9.40 -2.92
N PRO A 227 -12.38 -9.03 -1.70
CA PRO A 227 -12.89 -9.61 -0.46
C PRO A 227 -14.41 -9.52 -0.34
N VAL A 228 -14.98 -8.35 -0.57
CA VAL A 228 -16.44 -8.14 -0.46
C VAL A 228 -17.22 -8.93 -1.51
N ARG A 229 -16.71 -9.01 -2.75
CA ARG A 229 -17.35 -9.82 -3.81
C ARG A 229 -17.31 -11.31 -3.48
N ILE A 230 -16.18 -11.79 -3.00
CA ILE A 230 -15.96 -13.22 -2.69
C ILE A 230 -16.76 -13.62 -1.45
N GLU A 231 -16.84 -12.77 -0.43
CA GLU A 231 -17.65 -13.00 0.76
C GLU A 231 -19.14 -13.23 0.46
N ARG A 232 -19.66 -12.63 -0.63
CA ARG A 232 -21.05 -12.86 -1.08
C ARG A 232 -21.30 -14.23 -1.67
N GLY A 233 -20.25 -14.95 -2.07
CA GLY A 233 -20.36 -16.29 -2.64
C GLY A 233 -20.90 -16.34 -4.07
N GLY A 234 -21.28 -17.55 -4.51
CA GLY A 234 -21.81 -17.84 -5.83
C GLY A 234 -20.76 -17.89 -6.92
N GLU A 235 -21.17 -17.70 -8.16
CA GLU A 235 -20.28 -17.69 -9.31
C GLU A 235 -19.50 -16.37 -9.40
N ILE A 236 -18.17 -16.45 -9.43
CA ILE A 236 -17.26 -15.33 -9.49
C ILE A 236 -16.69 -15.18 -10.90
N LEU A 237 -16.84 -14.00 -11.48
CA LEU A 237 -16.17 -13.61 -12.72
C LEU A 237 -14.69 -13.32 -12.42
N ALA A 238 -13.81 -14.25 -12.82
CA ALA A 238 -12.37 -14.12 -12.65
C ALA A 238 -11.72 -13.65 -13.96
N PRO A 239 -10.93 -12.55 -13.95
CA PRO A 239 -10.38 -11.98 -15.17
C PRO A 239 -9.08 -12.64 -15.63
N GLY A 240 -8.90 -12.71 -16.95
CA GLY A 240 -7.63 -12.99 -17.59
C GLY A 240 -7.15 -14.43 -17.46
N HIS A 241 -5.83 -14.60 -17.38
CA HIS A 241 -5.21 -15.91 -17.24
C HIS A 241 -4.86 -16.22 -15.78
N PRO A 242 -5.33 -17.35 -15.22
CA PRO A 242 -5.17 -17.64 -13.79
C PRO A 242 -3.72 -17.65 -13.31
N GLU A 243 -2.79 -18.22 -14.10
CA GLU A 243 -1.41 -18.43 -13.68
C GLU A 243 -0.41 -17.40 -14.25
N GLU A 244 -0.73 -16.76 -15.38
CA GLU A 244 0.21 -15.86 -16.06
C GLU A 244 0.08 -14.42 -15.60
N ASP A 245 -1.14 -13.97 -15.32
CA ASP A 245 -1.39 -12.61 -14.84
C ASP A 245 -0.90 -12.48 -13.40
N ARG A 246 0.07 -11.56 -13.21
CA ARG A 246 0.72 -11.37 -11.92
C ARG A 246 0.20 -10.15 -11.18
N ILE A 247 0.23 -10.24 -9.86
CA ILE A 247 -0.21 -9.20 -8.93
C ILE A 247 0.86 -8.96 -7.87
N GLN A 248 1.19 -7.69 -7.68
CA GLN A 248 1.93 -7.17 -6.53
C GLN A 248 1.21 -5.95 -5.97
N VAL A 249 0.85 -6.01 -4.71
CA VAL A 249 0.23 -4.93 -3.92
C VAL A 249 1.05 -4.73 -2.65
N ILE A 250 0.81 -3.67 -1.90
CA ILE A 250 1.43 -3.49 -0.58
C ILE A 250 0.36 -3.17 0.46
N ASP A 251 0.36 -3.91 1.57
CA ASP A 251 -0.48 -3.56 2.72
C ASP A 251 -0.01 -2.23 3.29
N VAL A 252 -0.95 -1.34 3.57
CA VAL A 252 -0.67 -0.01 4.11
C VAL A 252 0.11 -0.06 5.41
N ARG A 253 -0.09 -1.09 6.23
CA ARG A 253 0.62 -1.29 7.49
C ARG A 253 2.08 -1.67 7.23
N ASP A 254 2.35 -2.60 6.30
CA ASP A 254 3.71 -3.00 5.92
C ASP A 254 4.51 -1.80 5.37
N LEU A 255 3.89 -1.03 4.47
CA LEU A 255 4.47 0.19 3.94
C LEU A 255 4.82 1.18 5.06
N CYS A 256 3.88 1.47 5.95
CA CYS A 256 4.04 2.50 6.97
C CYS A 256 5.07 2.11 8.02
N GLU A 257 5.03 0.87 8.48
CA GLU A 257 5.99 0.32 9.43
C GLU A 257 7.41 0.34 8.87
N TRP A 258 7.57 -0.06 7.61
CA TRP A 258 8.86 -0.03 6.95
C TRP A 258 9.38 1.41 6.76
N CYS A 259 8.53 2.37 6.36
CA CYS A 259 8.94 3.78 6.24
C CYS A 259 9.47 4.35 7.57
N ILE A 260 8.86 4.01 8.71
CA ILE A 260 9.34 4.42 10.02
C ILE A 260 10.71 3.78 10.32
N ARG A 261 10.87 2.46 10.06
CA ARG A 261 12.16 1.77 10.26
C ARG A 261 13.27 2.32 9.37
N LEU A 262 12.98 2.64 8.09
CA LEU A 262 13.95 3.31 7.22
C LEU A 262 14.44 4.65 7.81
N CYS A 263 13.55 5.41 8.43
CA CYS A 263 13.92 6.65 9.12
C CYS A 263 14.78 6.38 10.37
N GLU A 264 14.41 5.39 11.19
CA GLU A 264 15.15 4.99 12.40
C GLU A 264 16.60 4.59 12.10
N GLU A 265 16.76 3.81 11.04
CA GLU A 265 18.06 3.27 10.61
C GLU A 265 18.80 4.22 9.65
N ARG A 266 18.19 5.36 9.30
CA ARG A 266 18.71 6.34 8.34
C ARG A 266 19.09 5.70 7.00
N VAL A 267 18.32 4.71 6.58
CA VAL A 267 18.48 4.06 5.28
C VAL A 267 18.04 5.00 4.19
N THR A 268 18.95 5.34 3.28
CA THR A 268 18.68 6.27 2.17
C THR A 268 18.78 5.57 0.82
N GLY A 269 18.24 6.20 -0.22
CA GLY A 269 18.20 5.63 -1.57
C GLY A 269 16.80 5.56 -2.15
N THR A 270 16.65 4.77 -3.21
CA THR A 270 15.35 4.58 -3.89
C THR A 270 14.93 3.12 -3.77
N TYR A 271 13.67 2.91 -3.40
CA TYR A 271 13.12 1.59 -3.10
C TYR A 271 11.73 1.43 -3.69
N MET A 272 11.41 0.21 -4.10
CA MET A 272 10.04 -0.20 -4.42
C MET A 272 9.29 -0.58 -3.14
N ALA A 273 7.98 -0.29 -3.09
CA ALA A 273 7.11 -0.80 -2.04
C ALA A 273 5.92 -1.53 -2.69
N VAL A 274 6.18 -2.74 -3.12
CA VAL A 274 5.20 -3.68 -3.69
C VAL A 274 5.43 -5.04 -3.04
N GLY A 275 4.48 -5.95 -3.12
CA GLY A 275 4.63 -7.27 -2.50
C GLY A 275 3.61 -8.29 -2.98
N PRO A 276 3.80 -9.51 -2.56
CA PRO A 276 4.96 -10.06 -1.82
C PRO A 276 6.21 -10.12 -2.68
N GLU A 277 7.34 -10.55 -2.09
CA GLU A 277 8.63 -10.69 -2.77
C GLU A 277 8.49 -11.45 -4.10
N ARG A 278 7.82 -12.58 -4.09
CA ARG A 278 7.34 -13.26 -5.31
C ARG A 278 5.92 -12.84 -5.63
N GLY A 279 5.72 -12.11 -6.72
CA GLY A 279 4.38 -11.73 -7.20
C GLY A 279 3.45 -12.94 -7.33
N ARG A 280 2.23 -12.82 -6.81
CA ARG A 280 1.20 -13.87 -6.92
C ARG A 280 0.62 -13.93 -8.32
N SER A 281 0.18 -15.12 -8.76
CA SER A 281 -0.74 -15.23 -9.90
C SER A 281 -2.12 -14.69 -9.52
N MET A 282 -2.97 -14.42 -10.53
CA MET A 282 -4.35 -14.01 -10.28
C MET A 282 -5.13 -15.09 -9.53
N ALA A 283 -4.85 -16.37 -9.82
CA ALA A 283 -5.43 -17.51 -9.11
C ALA A 283 -4.97 -17.56 -7.65
N GLU A 284 -3.66 -17.46 -7.37
CA GLU A 284 -3.13 -17.41 -6.00
C GLU A 284 -3.74 -16.25 -5.20
N PHE A 285 -3.98 -15.12 -5.85
CA PHE A 285 -4.61 -13.96 -5.22
C PHE A 285 -6.09 -14.21 -4.89
N LEU A 286 -6.90 -14.65 -5.86
CA LEU A 286 -8.33 -14.85 -5.67
C LEU A 286 -8.62 -16.03 -4.73
N TYR A 287 -7.89 -17.14 -4.86
CA TYR A 287 -8.06 -18.30 -3.97
C TYR A 287 -7.57 -18.01 -2.55
N GLY A 288 -6.51 -17.20 -2.43
CA GLY A 288 -6.03 -16.73 -1.13
C GLY A 288 -7.05 -15.85 -0.40
N ILE A 289 -7.78 -15.01 -1.13
CA ILE A 289 -8.91 -14.22 -0.57
C ILE A 289 -10.05 -15.17 -0.18
N ALA A 290 -10.38 -16.13 -1.04
CA ALA A 290 -11.46 -17.09 -0.77
C ALA A 290 -11.19 -17.96 0.46
N ALA A 291 -9.94 -18.25 0.77
CA ALA A 291 -9.56 -19.04 1.94
C ALA A 291 -9.93 -18.37 3.29
N VAL A 292 -10.20 -17.07 3.30
CA VAL A 292 -10.63 -16.32 4.49
C VAL A 292 -12.17 -16.32 4.65
N THR A 293 -12.89 -16.81 3.66
CA THR A 293 -14.36 -16.86 3.66
C THR A 293 -14.88 -18.30 3.70
N THR A 294 -16.13 -18.48 4.12
CA THR A 294 -16.80 -19.79 4.14
C THR A 294 -17.90 -19.91 3.08
N ALA A 295 -18.06 -18.89 2.24
CA ALA A 295 -19.11 -18.86 1.24
C ALA A 295 -18.84 -19.92 0.13
N PRO A 296 -19.85 -20.69 -0.30
CA PRO A 296 -19.71 -21.57 -1.46
C PRO A 296 -19.42 -20.77 -2.73
N LEU A 297 -18.38 -21.16 -3.47
CA LEU A 297 -17.89 -20.43 -4.64
C LEU A 297 -17.73 -21.34 -5.85
N SER A 298 -17.92 -20.76 -7.03
CA SER A 298 -17.43 -21.30 -8.31
C SER A 298 -16.73 -20.21 -9.10
N TRP A 299 -15.73 -20.58 -9.89
CA TRP A 299 -14.91 -19.63 -10.64
C TRP A 299 -15.15 -19.77 -12.13
N THR A 300 -15.43 -18.65 -12.79
CA THR A 300 -15.53 -18.57 -14.25
C THR A 300 -14.44 -17.62 -14.74
N TRP A 301 -13.37 -18.20 -15.28
CA TRP A 301 -12.25 -17.46 -15.86
C TRP A 301 -12.61 -16.98 -17.26
N VAL A 302 -12.51 -15.68 -17.48
CA VAL A 302 -12.89 -15.03 -18.73
C VAL A 302 -11.69 -14.29 -19.32
N PRO A 303 -11.30 -14.64 -20.57
CA PRO A 303 -10.16 -14.01 -21.25
C PRO A 303 -10.30 -12.50 -21.39
N ARG A 304 -9.16 -11.81 -21.43
CA ARG A 304 -9.03 -10.36 -21.53
C ARG A 304 -9.84 -9.77 -22.69
N GLU A 305 -9.76 -10.40 -23.86
CA GLU A 305 -10.40 -9.94 -25.07
C GLU A 305 -11.91 -9.92 -24.92
N PHE A 306 -12.49 -11.00 -24.39
CA PHE A 306 -13.92 -11.09 -24.13
C PHE A 306 -14.38 -10.05 -23.09
N LEU A 307 -13.61 -9.84 -22.04
CA LEU A 307 -13.89 -8.80 -21.04
C LEU A 307 -13.89 -7.40 -21.67
N ALA A 308 -12.90 -7.13 -22.54
CA ALA A 308 -12.80 -5.83 -23.23
C ALA A 308 -13.97 -5.59 -24.17
N ASP A 309 -14.41 -6.61 -24.93
CA ASP A 309 -15.58 -6.54 -25.82
C ASP A 309 -16.89 -6.23 -25.06
N HIS A 310 -16.93 -6.55 -23.77
CA HIS A 310 -18.05 -6.26 -22.86
C HIS A 310 -17.83 -5.03 -21.97
N GLY A 311 -16.84 -4.19 -22.28
CA GLY A 311 -16.59 -2.94 -21.59
C GLY A 311 -15.86 -3.06 -20.24
N PHE A 312 -15.34 -4.24 -19.90
CA PHE A 312 -14.58 -4.46 -18.69
C PHE A 312 -13.11 -4.07 -18.88
N ARG A 313 -12.66 -3.14 -18.09
CA ARG A 313 -11.30 -2.59 -18.17
C ARG A 313 -10.47 -3.00 -16.97
N PRO A 314 -9.17 -3.29 -17.18
CA PRO A 314 -8.22 -3.44 -16.08
C PRO A 314 -8.23 -2.22 -15.16
N TYR A 315 -8.06 -2.44 -13.85
CA TYR A 315 -8.04 -1.43 -12.79
C TYR A 315 -9.35 -0.64 -12.57
N ARG A 316 -10.41 -0.91 -13.31
CA ARG A 316 -11.72 -0.27 -13.13
C ARG A 316 -12.79 -1.30 -12.76
N GLU A 317 -13.42 -1.91 -13.79
CA GLU A 317 -14.42 -2.98 -13.60
C GLU A 317 -13.76 -4.26 -13.04
N MET A 318 -12.47 -4.48 -13.37
CA MET A 318 -11.62 -5.52 -12.78
C MET A 318 -10.46 -4.88 -12.01
N PRO A 319 -10.69 -4.41 -10.76
CA PRO A 319 -9.65 -3.75 -10.00
C PRO A 319 -8.54 -4.72 -9.60
N VAL A 320 -7.35 -4.20 -9.31
CA VAL A 320 -6.10 -4.92 -9.04
C VAL A 320 -5.54 -5.65 -10.27
N TRP A 321 -6.38 -6.29 -11.09
CA TRP A 321 -5.96 -6.98 -12.30
C TRP A 321 -5.42 -6.04 -13.35
N ARG A 322 -4.20 -6.30 -13.81
CA ARG A 322 -3.55 -5.63 -14.92
C ARG A 322 -2.75 -6.66 -15.72
N PRO A 323 -3.28 -7.12 -16.85
CA PRO A 323 -2.55 -8.04 -17.72
C PRO A 323 -1.29 -7.39 -18.26
N PRO A 324 -0.26 -8.16 -18.59
CA PRO A 324 0.95 -7.65 -19.22
C PRO A 324 0.61 -6.87 -20.50
N THR A 325 1.28 -5.72 -20.68
CA THR A 325 1.17 -4.89 -21.88
C THR A 325 2.58 -4.58 -22.37
N PRO A 326 2.78 -4.37 -23.70
CA PRO A 326 4.09 -4.03 -24.23
C PRO A 326 4.73 -2.84 -23.49
N GLY A 327 5.98 -3.00 -23.08
CA GLY A 327 6.73 -2.01 -22.28
C GLY A 327 6.43 -2.02 -20.77
N PHE A 328 5.52 -2.91 -20.30
CA PHE A 328 5.17 -3.01 -18.88
C PHE A 328 5.05 -4.46 -18.38
N GLU A 329 5.80 -5.37 -18.96
CA GLU A 329 5.83 -6.80 -18.62
C GLU A 329 6.30 -7.04 -17.17
N GLY A 330 7.19 -6.18 -16.69
CA GLY A 330 7.73 -6.19 -15.32
C GLY A 330 6.82 -5.56 -14.26
N PHE A 331 5.67 -4.96 -14.64
CA PHE A 331 4.84 -4.13 -13.76
C PHE A 331 4.41 -4.81 -12.44
N ALA A 332 4.19 -6.11 -12.43
CA ALA A 332 3.85 -6.90 -11.24
C ALA A 332 4.86 -8.04 -11.01
N ARG A 333 6.10 -7.84 -11.40
CA ARG A 333 7.19 -8.82 -11.34
C ARG A 333 8.51 -8.14 -10.93
N PHE A 334 8.46 -7.29 -9.89
CA PHE A 334 9.66 -6.62 -9.37
C PHE A 334 10.53 -7.60 -8.59
N ASP A 335 11.85 -7.49 -8.76
CA ASP A 335 12.82 -8.02 -7.82
C ASP A 335 12.85 -7.11 -6.57
N LEU A 336 12.60 -7.69 -5.42
CA LEU A 336 12.52 -6.98 -4.13
C LEU A 336 13.62 -7.38 -3.16
N SER A 337 14.67 -8.04 -3.65
CA SER A 337 15.79 -8.48 -2.80
C SER A 337 16.45 -7.32 -2.05
N ARG A 338 16.55 -6.15 -2.68
CA ARG A 338 17.07 -4.91 -2.09
C ARG A 338 16.16 -4.39 -0.96
N GLU A 339 14.88 -4.40 -1.17
CA GLU A 339 13.88 -3.94 -0.22
C GLU A 339 13.77 -4.87 0.99
N VAL A 340 13.80 -6.17 0.76
CA VAL A 340 13.83 -7.19 1.82
C VAL A 340 15.14 -7.07 2.63
N ALA A 341 16.26 -6.87 1.97
CA ALA A 341 17.55 -6.60 2.66
C ALA A 341 17.51 -5.30 3.47
N ALA A 342 16.70 -4.30 3.04
CA ALA A 342 16.44 -3.07 3.78
C ALA A 342 15.26 -3.20 4.78
N GLY A 343 14.87 -4.42 5.15
CA GLY A 343 13.91 -4.69 6.21
C GLY A 343 12.44 -4.63 5.79
N LEU A 344 12.09 -4.61 4.48
CA LEU A 344 10.70 -4.75 4.07
C LEU A 344 10.19 -6.15 4.40
N THR A 345 9.07 -6.21 5.08
CA THR A 345 8.37 -7.45 5.43
C THR A 345 6.94 -7.41 4.89
N PHE A 346 6.33 -8.58 4.73
CA PHE A 346 5.00 -8.70 4.16
C PHE A 346 4.09 -9.50 5.08
N ARG A 347 2.93 -8.93 5.40
CA ARG A 347 1.82 -9.67 6.02
C ARG A 347 1.30 -10.76 5.08
N SER A 348 0.67 -11.75 5.64
CA SER A 348 -0.06 -12.73 4.84
C SER A 348 -1.21 -12.03 4.08
N LEU A 349 -1.62 -12.62 2.95
CA LEU A 349 -2.80 -12.12 2.24
C LEU A 349 -4.06 -12.24 3.12
N ALA A 350 -4.12 -13.28 3.95
CA ALA A 350 -5.22 -13.48 4.88
C ALA A 350 -5.35 -12.31 5.87
N ASP A 351 -4.25 -11.90 6.53
CA ASP A 351 -4.27 -10.75 7.46
C ASP A 351 -4.71 -9.45 6.78
N THR A 352 -4.30 -9.26 5.51
CA THR A 352 -4.70 -8.07 4.72
C THR A 352 -6.18 -8.11 4.39
N VAL A 353 -6.71 -9.29 4.01
CA VAL A 353 -8.13 -9.50 3.68
C VAL A 353 -9.01 -9.31 4.91
N GLU A 354 -8.67 -9.95 6.03
CA GLU A 354 -9.41 -9.85 7.28
C GLU A 354 -9.50 -8.40 7.76
N ALA A 355 -8.37 -7.69 7.83
CA ALA A 355 -8.36 -6.29 8.24
C ALA A 355 -9.12 -5.36 7.26
N THR A 356 -9.11 -5.68 5.96
CA THR A 356 -9.88 -4.93 4.96
C THR A 356 -11.38 -5.16 5.11
N LEU A 357 -11.82 -6.40 5.35
CA LEU A 357 -13.23 -6.73 5.60
C LEU A 357 -13.70 -6.11 6.91
N GLU A 358 -12.91 -6.19 7.99
CA GLU A 358 -13.22 -5.54 9.26
C GLU A 358 -13.43 -4.02 9.08
N TYR A 359 -12.51 -3.37 8.37
CA TYR A 359 -12.65 -1.94 8.04
C TYR A 359 -13.89 -1.69 7.17
N HIS A 360 -14.15 -2.50 6.15
CA HIS A 360 -15.33 -2.37 5.31
C HIS A 360 -16.62 -2.49 6.15
N HIS A 361 -16.71 -3.50 7.01
CA HIS A 361 -17.88 -3.73 7.86
C HIS A 361 -18.08 -2.64 8.92
N SER A 362 -17.03 -1.94 9.34
CA SER A 362 -17.12 -0.81 10.27
C SER A 362 -17.70 0.48 9.66
N ARG A 363 -17.76 0.57 8.32
CA ARG A 363 -18.34 1.73 7.61
C ARG A 363 -19.87 1.78 7.81
N ASP A 364 -20.47 2.94 7.58
CA ASP A 364 -21.92 3.07 7.54
C ASP A 364 -22.55 2.22 6.40
N ALA A 365 -23.84 1.94 6.53
CA ALA A 365 -24.56 1.04 5.60
C ALA A 365 -24.58 1.57 4.15
N GLU A 366 -24.70 2.88 3.96
CA GLU A 366 -24.70 3.50 2.65
C GLU A 366 -23.36 3.33 1.95
N ARG A 367 -22.25 3.58 2.69
CA ARG A 367 -20.89 3.43 2.15
C ARG A 367 -20.53 1.97 1.85
N ARG A 368 -21.06 1.02 2.62
CA ARG A 368 -20.90 -0.43 2.36
C ARG A 368 -21.66 -0.90 1.13
N ALA A 369 -22.84 -0.34 0.90
CA ALA A 369 -23.70 -0.74 -0.22
C ALA A 369 -23.13 -0.33 -1.58
N THR A 370 -22.25 0.68 -1.64
CA THR A 370 -21.72 1.23 -2.89
C THR A 370 -20.19 1.28 -2.87
N LEU A 371 -19.56 0.32 -3.55
CA LEU A 371 -18.13 0.33 -3.78
C LEU A 371 -17.76 1.32 -4.90
N ARG A 372 -16.62 1.98 -4.76
CA ARG A 372 -16.12 2.96 -5.74
C ARG A 372 -15.34 2.30 -6.90
N ALA A 373 -15.03 1.03 -6.80
CA ALA A 373 -14.33 0.26 -7.82
C ALA A 373 -14.98 -1.11 -8.01
N GLY A 374 -14.70 -1.73 -9.15
CA GLY A 374 -15.19 -3.04 -9.51
C GLY A 374 -16.50 -3.02 -10.29
N ALA A 375 -16.85 -4.17 -10.85
CA ALA A 375 -18.09 -4.37 -11.58
C ALA A 375 -19.29 -4.38 -10.62
N THR A 376 -20.41 -3.82 -11.07
CA THR A 376 -21.69 -4.01 -10.37
C THR A 376 -22.14 -5.47 -10.50
N ALA A 377 -23.01 -5.90 -9.58
CA ALA A 377 -23.59 -7.25 -9.64
C ALA A 377 -24.40 -7.50 -10.94
N GLU A 378 -24.93 -6.45 -11.54
CA GLU A 378 -25.65 -6.54 -12.82
C GLU A 378 -24.67 -6.74 -13.97
N GLN A 379 -23.66 -5.89 -14.09
CA GLN A 379 -22.60 -6.03 -15.10
C GLN A 379 -21.92 -7.41 -15.05
N GLU A 380 -21.58 -7.90 -13.86
CA GLU A 380 -20.98 -9.21 -13.67
C GLU A 380 -21.90 -10.33 -14.18
N ARG A 381 -23.21 -10.30 -13.81
CA ARG A 381 -24.19 -11.31 -14.27
C ARG A 381 -24.38 -11.29 -15.79
N GLU A 382 -24.37 -10.11 -16.41
CA GLU A 382 -24.52 -9.99 -17.86
C GLU A 382 -23.34 -10.62 -18.60
N VAL A 383 -22.11 -10.34 -18.16
CA VAL A 383 -20.90 -10.93 -18.77
C VAL A 383 -20.84 -12.44 -18.57
N LEU A 384 -21.13 -12.95 -17.37
CA LEU A 384 -21.19 -14.38 -17.11
C LEU A 384 -22.24 -15.08 -17.98
N ARG A 385 -23.41 -14.49 -18.13
CA ARG A 385 -24.46 -15.02 -19.01
C ARG A 385 -24.00 -15.05 -20.47
N ALA A 386 -23.42 -13.97 -20.97
CA ALA A 386 -22.87 -13.93 -22.33
C ALA A 386 -21.77 -14.96 -22.55
N TRP A 387 -20.89 -15.14 -21.56
CA TRP A 387 -19.84 -16.14 -21.60
C TRP A 387 -20.38 -17.57 -21.71
N HIS A 388 -21.36 -17.93 -20.91
CA HIS A 388 -21.97 -19.28 -20.92
C HIS A 388 -22.76 -19.59 -22.19
N VAL A 389 -23.37 -18.59 -22.82
CA VAL A 389 -24.06 -18.76 -24.12
C VAL A 389 -23.06 -19.08 -25.23
N ARG A 390 -21.90 -18.42 -25.26
CA ARG A 390 -20.84 -18.67 -26.26
C ARG A 390 -20.36 -20.13 -26.28
N GLY A 391 -20.30 -20.80 -25.11
CA GLY A 391 -19.80 -22.18 -25.00
C GLY A 391 -20.82 -23.26 -25.43
N ARG A 392 -22.04 -22.87 -25.82
CA ARG A 392 -23.13 -23.77 -26.22
C ARG A 392 -23.41 -23.78 -27.74
N GLY A 393 -22.73 -22.95 -28.51
CA GLY A 393 -22.75 -22.91 -29.98
C GLY A 393 -21.45 -23.41 -30.55
#